data_625e0140589af48ac9afe2b3b0ed50d6
#
_entry.id   625e0140589af48ac9afe2b3b0ed50d6
#
_cell.length_a   1.000
_cell.length_b   1.000
_cell.length_c   1.000
_cell.angle_alpha   90.00
_cell.angle_beta   90.00
_cell.angle_gamma   90.00
#
_symmetry.space_group_name_H-M   'P 1'
#
loop_
_entity.id
_entity.type
_entity.pdbx_description
1 polymer ?
#
loop_
_entity_poly.entity_id
_entity_poly.type
_entity_poly.pdbx_seq_one_letter_code
_entity_poly.pdbx_strand_id
1 'polypeptide(L)'
;REIKTKIKSVQNTRKVTRALEMVSASKIRKAQERMKASRPYARAMKQVIGHLAQANSEFQHPYLVERKEIKRVGYLIVSSDRGLAGGLNNNLFRRLLGEIRKWHEQDVEVDVVTIGQKASVFFRRIKVNMLATVTHLGDQPHVEQLVGVIKVMLDAYSSGKVDKVYW
;
A
#
# COMPACT_ATOMS: atom_id res chain seq x y z
N ARG A 1 49.20 -3.39 7.35
CA ARG A 1 48.29 -2.75 8.34
C ARG A 1 46.85 -2.59 7.75
N GLU A 2 46.72 -2.09 6.56
CA GLU A 2 45.43 -1.80 5.91
C GLU A 2 44.50 -3.02 5.79
N ILE A 3 45.04 -4.17 5.35
CA ILE A 3 44.28 -5.42 5.21
C ILE A 3 43.70 -5.89 6.56
N LYS A 4 44.50 -5.82 7.64
CA LYS A 4 44.01 -6.19 8.99
C LYS A 4 42.87 -5.28 9.46
N THR A 5 42.96 -3.99 9.14
CA THR A 5 41.90 -3.03 9.46
C THR A 5 40.62 -3.34 8.67
N LYS A 6 40.74 -3.65 7.39
CA LYS A 6 39.59 -4.08 6.55
C LYS A 6 38.94 -5.36 7.08
N ILE A 7 39.75 -6.37 7.44
CA ILE A 7 39.22 -7.62 8.02
C ILE A 7 38.46 -7.35 9.30
N LYS A 8 38.99 -6.52 10.20
CA LYS A 8 38.33 -6.15 11.46
C LYS A 8 37.00 -5.40 11.20
N SER A 9 37.00 -4.49 10.24
CA SER A 9 35.82 -3.75 9.84
C SER A 9 34.73 -4.68 9.31
N VAL A 10 35.07 -5.61 8.41
CA VAL A 10 34.12 -6.60 7.86
C VAL A 10 33.61 -7.53 8.95
N GLN A 11 34.46 -7.98 9.87
CA GLN A 11 34.02 -8.79 11.01
C GLN A 11 33.04 -8.05 11.92
N ASN A 12 33.25 -6.76 12.17
CA ASN A 12 32.33 -5.94 12.96
C ASN A 12 31.00 -5.77 12.22
N THR A 13 31.03 -5.47 10.92
CA THR A 13 29.83 -5.38 10.09
C THR A 13 29.04 -6.69 10.10
N ARG A 14 29.72 -7.83 10.00
CA ARG A 14 29.09 -9.15 10.11
C ARG A 14 28.36 -9.35 11.45
N LYS A 15 29.01 -8.98 12.57
CA LYS A 15 28.38 -9.08 13.91
C LYS A 15 27.14 -8.21 14.01
N VAL A 16 27.21 -6.97 13.54
CA VAL A 16 26.06 -6.04 13.53
C VAL A 16 24.93 -6.58 12.67
N THR A 17 25.25 -7.06 11.46
CA THR A 17 24.24 -7.65 10.54
C THR A 17 23.54 -8.85 11.16
N ARG A 18 24.29 -9.74 11.84
CA ARG A 18 23.69 -10.89 12.52
C ARG A 18 22.78 -10.48 13.68
N ALA A 19 23.16 -9.46 14.44
CA ALA A 19 22.30 -8.93 15.50
C ALA A 19 21.00 -8.33 14.92
N LEU A 20 21.09 -7.57 13.81
CA LEU A 20 19.94 -7.03 13.11
C LEU A 20 19.05 -8.14 12.53
N GLU A 21 19.62 -9.22 12.03
CA GLU A 21 18.88 -10.40 11.57
C GLU A 21 18.01 -11.00 12.68
N MET A 22 18.59 -11.21 13.87
CA MET A 22 17.86 -11.75 15.03
C MET A 22 16.71 -10.83 15.47
N VAL A 23 16.93 -9.52 15.53
CA VAL A 23 15.90 -8.54 15.86
C VAL A 23 14.79 -8.54 14.80
N SER A 24 15.17 -8.58 13.52
CA SER A 24 14.23 -8.61 12.41
C SER A 24 13.38 -9.88 12.41
N ALA A 25 13.98 -11.04 12.67
CA ALA A 25 13.26 -12.31 12.79
C ALA A 25 12.17 -12.26 13.89
N SER A 26 12.49 -11.69 15.05
CA SER A 26 11.51 -11.49 16.12
C SER A 26 10.35 -10.55 15.70
N LYS A 27 10.66 -9.45 15.00
CA LYS A 27 9.66 -8.50 14.52
C LYS A 27 8.76 -9.10 13.44
N ILE A 28 9.34 -9.90 12.53
CA ILE A 28 8.57 -10.60 11.48
C ILE A 28 7.58 -11.57 12.12
N ARG A 29 8.02 -12.35 13.12
CA ARG A 29 7.13 -13.28 13.83
C ARG A 29 5.93 -12.58 14.45
N LYS A 30 6.15 -11.47 15.16
CA LYS A 30 5.07 -10.67 15.75
C LYS A 30 4.12 -10.09 14.69
N ALA A 31 4.66 -9.61 13.56
CA ALA A 31 3.85 -9.10 12.46
C ALA A 31 2.99 -10.21 11.82
N GLN A 32 3.56 -11.42 11.65
CA GLN A 32 2.83 -12.58 11.14
C GLN A 32 1.72 -13.04 12.10
N GLU A 33 1.95 -13.04 13.39
CA GLU A 33 0.95 -13.38 14.41
C GLU A 33 -0.24 -12.41 14.36
N ARG A 34 0.01 -11.10 14.23
CA ARG A 34 -1.04 -10.09 14.06
C ARG A 34 -1.83 -10.27 12.76
N MET A 35 -1.13 -10.50 11.65
CA MET A 35 -1.76 -10.76 10.38
C MET A 35 -2.66 -12.01 10.44
N LYS A 36 -2.19 -13.08 11.10
CA LYS A 36 -2.98 -14.31 11.30
C LYS A 36 -4.24 -14.04 12.13
N ALA A 37 -4.14 -13.22 13.17
CA ALA A 37 -5.29 -12.84 14.02
C ALA A 37 -6.35 -12.04 13.25
N SER A 38 -5.98 -11.20 12.30
CA SER A 38 -6.94 -10.41 11.49
C SER A 38 -7.54 -11.17 10.30
N ARG A 39 -6.91 -12.26 9.83
CA ARG A 39 -7.37 -13.03 8.66
C ARG A 39 -8.82 -13.54 8.73
N PRO A 40 -9.28 -14.14 9.85
CA PRO A 40 -10.66 -14.64 9.94
C PRO A 40 -11.67 -13.51 9.71
N TYR A 41 -11.44 -12.33 10.32
CA TYR A 41 -12.29 -11.16 10.13
C TYR A 41 -12.33 -10.69 8.68
N ALA A 42 -11.16 -10.56 8.04
CA ALA A 42 -11.07 -10.16 6.64
C ALA A 42 -11.78 -11.16 5.70
N ARG A 43 -11.70 -12.46 5.98
CA ARG A 43 -12.42 -13.49 5.22
C ARG A 43 -13.94 -13.38 5.41
N ALA A 44 -14.40 -13.22 6.63
CA ALA A 44 -15.83 -13.06 6.92
C ALA A 44 -16.40 -11.81 6.22
N MET A 45 -15.70 -10.69 6.30
CA MET A 45 -16.09 -9.46 5.58
C MET A 45 -16.16 -9.67 4.07
N LYS A 46 -15.18 -10.35 3.47
CA LYS A 46 -15.19 -10.66 2.04
C LYS A 46 -16.39 -11.53 1.64
N GLN A 47 -16.77 -12.51 2.47
CA GLN A 47 -17.96 -13.34 2.23
C GLN A 47 -19.25 -12.53 2.31
N VAL A 48 -19.40 -11.69 3.33
CA VAL A 48 -20.57 -10.81 3.49
C VAL A 48 -20.72 -9.86 2.29
N ILE A 49 -19.61 -9.23 1.86
CA ILE A 49 -19.64 -8.36 0.67
C ILE A 49 -20.00 -9.17 -0.59
N GLY A 50 -19.46 -10.38 -0.75
CA GLY A 50 -19.82 -11.27 -1.87
C GLY A 50 -21.29 -11.63 -1.89
N HIS A 51 -21.90 -11.95 -0.75
CA HIS A 51 -23.33 -12.21 -0.65
C HIS A 51 -24.18 -10.98 -0.93
N LEU A 52 -23.79 -9.81 -0.43
CA LEU A 52 -24.48 -8.54 -0.71
C LEU A 52 -24.43 -8.17 -2.20
N ALA A 53 -23.31 -8.45 -2.87
CA ALA A 53 -23.17 -8.19 -4.30
C ALA A 53 -24.06 -9.12 -5.16
N GLN A 54 -24.36 -10.32 -4.67
CA GLN A 54 -25.26 -11.28 -5.33
C GLN A 54 -26.73 -11.15 -4.93
N ALA A 55 -27.00 -10.45 -3.83
CA ALA A 55 -28.37 -10.23 -3.38
C ALA A 55 -29.11 -9.28 -4.35
N ASN A 56 -30.25 -9.77 -4.89
CA ASN A 56 -31.16 -8.94 -5.67
C ASN A 56 -31.89 -7.97 -4.74
N SER A 57 -31.21 -6.96 -4.24
CA SER A 57 -31.85 -5.91 -3.44
C SER A 57 -32.17 -4.71 -4.33
N GLU A 58 -33.34 -4.11 -4.11
CA GLU A 58 -33.74 -2.85 -4.77
C GLU A 58 -32.75 -1.72 -4.48
N PHE A 59 -32.00 -1.85 -3.39
CA PHE A 59 -30.94 -0.94 -3.01
C PHE A 59 -29.57 -1.59 -3.23
N GLN A 60 -28.82 -1.09 -4.22
CA GLN A 60 -27.42 -1.45 -4.43
C GLN A 60 -26.51 -0.41 -3.76
N HIS A 61 -25.62 -0.87 -2.91
CA HIS A 61 -24.64 0.03 -2.30
C HIS A 61 -23.75 0.66 -3.40
N PRO A 62 -23.48 1.98 -3.36
CA PRO A 62 -22.71 2.68 -4.40
C PRO A 62 -21.36 2.04 -4.74
N TYR A 63 -20.72 1.37 -3.80
CA TYR A 63 -19.44 0.67 -4.01
C TYR A 63 -19.57 -0.65 -4.79
N LEU A 64 -20.76 -1.18 -4.97
CA LEU A 64 -21.03 -2.41 -5.71
C LEU A 64 -21.53 -2.14 -7.14
N VAL A 65 -21.78 -0.91 -7.49
CA VAL A 65 -22.25 -0.50 -8.83
C VAL A 65 -21.05 -0.07 -9.66
N GLU A 66 -20.78 -0.79 -10.76
CA GLU A 66 -19.76 -0.37 -11.73
C GLU A 66 -20.25 0.85 -12.52
N ARG A 67 -19.38 1.84 -12.62
CA ARG A 67 -19.64 3.01 -13.48
C ARG A 67 -19.34 2.67 -14.93
N LYS A 68 -20.23 3.05 -15.83
CA LYS A 68 -20.13 2.75 -17.26
C LYS A 68 -19.00 3.53 -17.95
N GLU A 69 -18.74 4.74 -17.51
CA GLU A 69 -17.70 5.61 -18.04
C GLU A 69 -16.65 5.86 -16.97
N ILE A 70 -15.39 5.64 -17.30
CA ILE A 70 -14.26 5.84 -16.41
C ILE A 70 -13.42 6.98 -16.96
N LYS A 71 -13.45 8.12 -16.27
CA LYS A 71 -12.64 9.33 -16.58
C LYS A 71 -11.48 9.50 -15.61
N ARG A 72 -11.62 8.96 -14.40
CA ARG A 72 -10.62 9.09 -13.34
C ARG A 72 -10.57 7.82 -12.49
N VAL A 73 -9.36 7.32 -12.28
CA VAL A 73 -9.13 6.15 -11.42
C VAL A 73 -8.32 6.53 -10.19
N GLY A 74 -8.63 5.91 -9.07
CA GLY A 74 -7.92 6.07 -7.81
C GLY A 74 -7.11 4.83 -7.46
N TYR A 75 -5.89 5.03 -6.97
CA TYR A 75 -5.04 3.97 -6.43
C TYR A 75 -4.71 4.23 -4.97
N LEU A 76 -5.00 3.25 -4.13
CA LEU A 76 -4.53 3.21 -2.75
C LEU A 76 -3.25 2.37 -2.71
N ILE A 77 -2.11 3.02 -2.51
CA ILE A 77 -0.78 2.42 -2.64
C ILE A 77 -0.16 2.25 -1.27
N VAL A 78 0.13 1.00 -0.90
CA VAL A 78 0.78 0.66 0.36
C VAL A 78 2.23 0.27 0.12
N SER A 79 3.15 0.92 0.79
CA SER A 79 4.59 0.66 0.73
C SER A 79 5.23 0.63 2.12
N SER A 80 6.48 0.25 2.19
CA SER A 80 7.24 0.39 3.43
C SER A 80 7.66 1.85 3.69
N ASP A 81 7.87 2.20 4.97
CA ASP A 81 8.51 3.46 5.35
C ASP A 81 10.02 3.41 5.16
N ARG A 82 10.63 2.27 5.45
CA ARG A 82 12.08 2.08 5.44
C ARG A 82 12.55 1.31 4.20
N GLY A 83 13.84 1.40 3.93
CA GLY A 83 14.52 0.60 2.91
C GLY A 83 14.84 -0.82 3.38
N LEU A 84 15.73 -1.48 2.64
CA LEU A 84 16.17 -2.86 2.88
C LEU A 84 15.04 -3.88 2.82
N ALA A 85 14.04 -3.63 1.99
CA ALA A 85 12.90 -4.50 1.73
C ALA A 85 13.03 -5.28 0.40
N GLY A 86 14.25 -5.45 -0.11
CA GLY A 86 14.50 -6.07 -1.40
C GLY A 86 13.78 -5.36 -2.55
N GLY A 87 13.20 -6.11 -3.46
CA GLY A 87 12.46 -5.58 -4.61
C GLY A 87 11.00 -5.22 -4.33
N LEU A 88 10.51 -5.35 -3.10
CA LEU A 88 9.09 -5.19 -2.77
C LEU A 88 8.47 -3.91 -3.35
N ASN A 89 8.99 -2.75 -2.94
CA ASN A 89 8.46 -1.46 -3.39
C ASN A 89 8.72 -1.23 -4.89
N ASN A 90 9.93 -1.51 -5.36
CA ASN A 90 10.31 -1.27 -6.75
C ASN A 90 9.50 -2.11 -7.74
N ASN A 91 9.21 -3.36 -7.41
CA ASN A 91 8.39 -4.23 -8.26
C ASN A 91 6.95 -3.74 -8.34
N LEU A 92 6.37 -3.33 -7.19
CA LEU A 92 5.05 -2.72 -7.12
C LEU A 92 4.99 -1.45 -7.97
N PHE A 93 5.94 -0.53 -7.79
CA PHE A 93 5.95 0.75 -8.50
C PHE A 93 6.13 0.58 -10.01
N ARG A 94 6.99 -0.34 -10.44
CA ARG A 94 7.18 -0.65 -11.86
C ARG A 94 5.89 -1.15 -12.51
N ARG A 95 5.19 -2.08 -11.84
CA ARG A 95 3.91 -2.59 -12.30
C ARG A 95 2.88 -1.48 -12.40
N LEU A 96 2.75 -0.67 -11.35
CA LEU A 96 1.77 0.41 -11.29
C LEU A 96 2.05 1.51 -12.32
N LEU A 97 3.32 1.84 -12.59
CA LEU A 97 3.67 2.77 -13.67
C LEU A 97 3.18 2.29 -15.03
N GLY A 98 3.27 0.98 -15.29
CA GLY A 98 2.73 0.39 -16.52
C GLY A 98 1.21 0.52 -16.63
N GLU A 99 0.50 0.37 -15.50
CA GLU A 99 -0.96 0.55 -15.45
C GLU A 99 -1.35 2.03 -15.61
N ILE A 100 -0.68 2.94 -14.91
CA ILE A 100 -0.91 4.39 -15.02
C ILE A 100 -0.70 4.88 -16.45
N ARG A 101 0.33 4.39 -17.14
CA ARG A 101 0.59 4.74 -18.55
C ARG A 101 -0.59 4.33 -19.43
N LYS A 102 -1.11 3.12 -19.27
CA LYS A 102 -2.29 2.65 -20.01
C LYS A 102 -3.53 3.50 -19.78
N TRP A 103 -3.72 4.00 -18.57
CA TRP A 103 -4.82 4.91 -18.27
C TRP A 103 -4.64 6.26 -18.95
N HIS A 104 -3.44 6.83 -18.90
CA HIS A 104 -3.14 8.09 -19.60
C HIS A 104 -3.27 7.97 -21.13
N GLU A 105 -2.95 6.80 -21.71
CA GLU A 105 -3.17 6.52 -23.14
C GLU A 105 -4.67 6.50 -23.53
N GLN A 106 -5.55 6.33 -22.55
CA GLN A 106 -7.01 6.36 -22.71
C GLN A 106 -7.64 7.69 -22.25
N ASP A 107 -6.83 8.72 -22.04
CA ASP A 107 -7.24 10.02 -21.48
C ASP A 107 -7.90 9.91 -20.09
N VAL A 108 -7.57 8.88 -19.32
CA VAL A 108 -8.04 8.68 -17.95
C VAL A 108 -7.03 9.24 -16.96
N GLU A 109 -7.50 10.14 -16.10
CA GLU A 109 -6.69 10.75 -15.04
C GLU A 109 -6.47 9.76 -13.88
N VAL A 110 -5.35 9.91 -13.18
CA VAL A 110 -4.98 9.04 -12.06
C VAL A 110 -4.78 9.82 -10.79
N ASP A 111 -5.58 9.52 -9.78
CA ASP A 111 -5.43 10.00 -8.41
C ASP A 111 -4.81 8.90 -7.54
N VAL A 112 -3.95 9.30 -6.61
CA VAL A 112 -3.29 8.35 -5.70
C VAL A 112 -3.44 8.77 -4.25
N VAL A 113 -3.59 7.79 -3.38
CA VAL A 113 -3.41 7.90 -1.94
C VAL A 113 -2.27 6.97 -1.56
N THR A 114 -1.29 7.47 -0.83
CA THR A 114 -0.12 6.67 -0.47
C THR A 114 -0.02 6.43 1.03
N ILE A 115 0.27 5.20 1.38
CA ILE A 115 0.57 4.74 2.74
C ILE A 115 2.00 4.24 2.73
N GLY A 116 2.88 4.90 3.48
CA GLY A 116 4.30 4.60 3.56
C GLY A 116 5.18 5.60 2.80
N GLN A 117 6.35 5.84 3.37
CA GLN A 117 7.30 6.85 2.89
C GLN A 117 7.80 6.57 1.47
N LYS A 118 8.05 5.29 1.13
CA LYS A 118 8.60 4.94 -0.19
C LYS A 118 7.65 5.29 -1.33
N ALA A 119 6.36 5.01 -1.19
CA ALA A 119 5.34 5.41 -2.17
C ALA A 119 5.18 6.93 -2.22
N SER A 120 5.10 7.60 -1.07
CA SER A 120 4.98 9.04 -1.00
C SER A 120 6.08 9.76 -1.78
N VAL A 121 7.35 9.41 -1.53
CA VAL A 121 8.50 10.02 -2.22
C VAL A 121 8.50 9.70 -3.72
N PHE A 122 8.15 8.48 -4.10
CA PHE A 122 8.16 8.05 -5.49
C PHE A 122 7.07 8.76 -6.30
N PHE A 123 5.83 8.72 -5.84
CA PHE A 123 4.69 9.26 -6.60
C PHE A 123 4.60 10.78 -6.62
N ARG A 124 5.28 11.49 -5.72
CA ARG A 124 5.45 12.95 -5.84
C ARG A 124 6.26 13.40 -7.06
N ARG A 125 7.06 12.49 -7.65
CA ARG A 125 7.96 12.81 -8.77
C ARG A 125 7.37 12.48 -10.13
N ILE A 126 6.20 11.89 -10.16
CA ILE A 126 5.52 11.51 -11.40
C ILE A 126 4.22 12.29 -11.58
N LYS A 127 3.73 12.31 -12.82
CA LYS A 127 2.50 13.03 -13.19
C LYS A 127 1.26 12.26 -12.74
N VAL A 128 0.95 12.33 -11.45
CA VAL A 128 -0.29 11.83 -10.85
C VAL A 128 -0.77 12.81 -9.80
N ASN A 129 -2.07 12.85 -9.55
CA ASN A 129 -2.63 13.69 -8.51
C ASN A 129 -2.64 12.96 -7.16
N MET A 130 -1.85 13.43 -6.20
CA MET A 130 -1.79 12.86 -4.86
C MET A 130 -2.84 13.50 -3.96
N LEU A 131 -3.90 12.77 -3.62
CA LEU A 131 -5.00 13.24 -2.77
C LEU A 131 -4.62 13.29 -1.30
N ALA A 132 -3.92 12.28 -0.81
CA ALA A 132 -3.47 12.18 0.57
C ALA A 132 -2.27 11.25 0.70
N THR A 133 -1.54 11.41 1.79
CA THR A 133 -0.40 10.55 2.15
C THR A 133 -0.28 10.40 3.66
N VAL A 134 0.08 9.22 4.10
CA VAL A 134 0.49 8.95 5.49
C VAL A 134 1.81 8.22 5.50
N THR A 135 2.70 8.64 6.37
CA THR A 135 4.06 8.12 6.51
C THR A 135 4.43 7.96 7.97
N HIS A 136 5.55 7.31 8.25
CA HIS A 136 6.06 7.13 9.62
C HIS A 136 5.10 6.38 10.54
N LEU A 137 4.44 5.35 9.99
CA LEU A 137 3.48 4.52 10.74
C LEU A 137 4.16 3.60 11.78
N GLY A 138 5.49 3.46 11.70
CA GLY A 138 6.26 2.61 12.60
C GLY A 138 6.06 1.11 12.35
N ASP A 139 6.47 0.32 13.34
CA ASP A 139 6.38 -1.14 13.28
C ASP A 139 4.96 -1.66 13.62
N GLN A 140 4.09 -0.80 14.10
CA GLN A 140 2.73 -1.11 14.56
C GLN A 140 1.78 0.03 14.14
N PRO A 141 1.34 0.04 12.88
CA PRO A 141 0.39 1.05 12.43
C PRO A 141 -0.95 0.87 13.17
N HIS A 142 -1.51 1.97 13.63
CA HIS A 142 -2.83 2.01 14.24
C HIS A 142 -3.89 2.32 13.19
N VAL A 143 -5.08 1.74 13.34
CA VAL A 143 -6.19 1.90 12.41
C VAL A 143 -6.56 3.37 12.23
N GLU A 144 -6.52 4.15 13.28
CA GLU A 144 -6.85 5.58 13.26
C GLU A 144 -5.97 6.38 12.30
N GLN A 145 -4.69 5.99 12.16
CA GLN A 145 -3.75 6.63 11.23
C GLN A 145 -4.10 6.34 9.76
N LEU A 146 -4.75 5.21 9.50
CA LEU A 146 -5.11 4.75 8.15
C LEU A 146 -6.50 5.23 7.73
N VAL A 147 -7.44 5.32 8.67
CA VAL A 147 -8.84 5.69 8.40
C VAL A 147 -8.94 7.01 7.64
N GLY A 148 -8.16 8.02 8.06
CA GLY A 148 -8.18 9.33 7.43
C GLY A 148 -7.84 9.30 5.94
N VAL A 149 -6.74 8.63 5.57
CA VAL A 149 -6.29 8.57 4.17
C VAL A 149 -7.15 7.65 3.31
N ILE A 150 -7.65 6.54 3.88
CA ILE A 150 -8.59 5.66 3.19
C ILE A 150 -9.90 6.40 2.92
N LYS A 151 -10.40 7.14 3.92
CA LYS A 151 -11.61 7.95 3.79
C LYS A 151 -11.52 8.97 2.66
N VAL A 152 -10.38 9.62 2.47
CA VAL A 152 -10.17 10.57 1.35
C VAL A 152 -10.45 9.91 0.00
N MET A 153 -9.97 8.69 -0.22
CA MET A 153 -10.21 7.94 -1.46
C MET A 153 -11.67 7.49 -1.58
N LEU A 154 -12.28 7.03 -0.50
CA LEU A 154 -13.69 6.60 -0.49
C LEU A 154 -14.63 7.79 -0.72
N ASP A 155 -14.36 8.95 -0.14
CA ASP A 155 -15.13 10.17 -0.36
C ASP A 155 -14.97 10.66 -1.81
N ALA A 156 -13.79 10.57 -2.41
CA ALA A 156 -13.56 10.88 -3.81
C ALA A 156 -14.38 9.96 -4.75
N TYR A 157 -14.50 8.68 -4.41
CA TYR A 157 -15.35 7.74 -5.13
C TYR A 157 -16.84 8.05 -4.93
N SER A 158 -17.29 8.26 -3.70
CA SER A 158 -18.70 8.53 -3.37
C SER A 158 -19.21 9.83 -3.98
N SER A 159 -18.37 10.86 -4.05
CA SER A 159 -18.70 12.15 -4.67
C SER A 159 -18.64 12.15 -6.20
N GLY A 160 -18.26 11.04 -6.83
CA GLY A 160 -18.11 10.95 -8.29
C GLY A 160 -16.84 11.57 -8.85
N LYS A 161 -15.90 11.99 -7.99
CA LYS A 161 -14.60 12.52 -8.42
C LYS A 161 -13.70 11.42 -9.00
N VAL A 162 -13.78 10.22 -8.47
CA VAL A 162 -13.08 9.02 -8.93
C VAL A 162 -14.10 7.96 -9.30
N ASP A 163 -13.94 7.31 -10.46
CA ASP A 163 -14.91 6.37 -11.03
C ASP A 163 -14.60 4.92 -10.68
N LYS A 164 -13.33 4.62 -10.42
CA LYS A 164 -12.88 3.28 -10.03
C LYS A 164 -11.69 3.38 -9.07
N VAL A 165 -11.67 2.51 -8.05
CA VAL A 165 -10.59 2.49 -7.04
C VAL A 165 -9.92 1.13 -7.03
N TYR A 166 -8.59 1.14 -6.97
CA TYR A 166 -7.73 -0.03 -6.87
C TYR A 166 -6.86 0.03 -5.60
N TRP A 167 -6.50 -1.13 -5.06
CA TRP A 167 -5.54 -1.27 -3.95
C TRP A 167 -4.60 -2.47 -4.18
#